data_94e0e71090c3da7d91992f2ddc97fe48
#
_entry.id   94e0e71090c3da7d91992f2ddc97fe48
#
_cell.length_a   1.000
_cell.length_b   1.000
_cell.length_c   1.000
_cell.angle_alpha   90.00
_cell.angle_beta   90.00
_cell.angle_gamma   90.00
#
_symmetry.space_group_name_H-M   'P 1'
#
loop_
_entity.id
_entity.type
_entity.pdbx_description
1 polymer ?
#
loop_
_entity_poly.entity_id
_entity_poly.type
_entity_poly.pdbx_seq_one_letter_code
_entity_poly.pdbx_strand_id
1 'polypeptide(L)'
;KDEISTALHAGVEKLEGKAAPKQRVDNFHNTKFLLKQYRRVAYSVLISESELNLRMEMEHGTRLSTLEVNAELAGIDLSNTKLENHTKSVIRSKTMLDIINTALEAVRQDPDRGELMYQILYETYFTKSKPKRREDILQVLDARGFPMSIASYHNYLNAAIRALDRILWGYTARDCIEIIKQFLPE
;
A
#
# COMPACT_ATOMS: atom_id res chain seq x y z
N LYS A 1 35.39 27.31 -3.65
CA LYS A 1 34.58 26.27 -4.35
C LYS A 1 34.98 24.85 -3.95
N ASP A 2 36.23 24.66 -3.53
CA ASP A 2 36.77 23.34 -3.21
C ASP A 2 36.37 22.80 -1.82
N GLU A 3 36.10 23.70 -0.86
CA GLU A 3 35.73 23.27 0.52
C GLU A 3 34.34 22.63 0.62
N ILE A 4 33.38 23.09 -0.19
CA ILE A 4 32.01 22.52 -0.20
C ILE A 4 32.02 21.14 -0.86
N SER A 5 32.80 20.97 -1.91
CA SER A 5 32.98 19.67 -2.59
C SER A 5 33.63 18.65 -1.69
N THR A 6 34.65 19.06 -0.92
CA THR A 6 35.36 18.20 0.04
C THR A 6 34.48 17.79 1.21
N ALA A 7 33.63 18.71 1.72
CA ALA A 7 32.69 18.43 2.79
C ALA A 7 31.57 17.45 2.36
N LEU A 8 31.10 17.58 1.12
CA LEU A 8 30.12 16.65 0.54
C LEU A 8 30.70 15.25 0.32
N HIS A 9 31.95 15.15 -0.18
CA HIS A 9 32.63 13.86 -0.34
C HIS A 9 32.90 13.18 1.00
N ALA A 10 33.37 13.91 2.01
CA ALA A 10 33.58 13.38 3.37
C ALA A 10 32.26 12.97 4.06
N GLY A 11 31.15 13.65 3.74
CA GLY A 11 29.80 13.28 4.20
C GLY A 11 29.29 11.98 3.57
N VAL A 12 29.57 11.78 2.29
CA VAL A 12 29.18 10.54 1.57
C VAL A 12 30.02 9.35 2.02
N GLU A 13 31.35 9.51 2.20
CA GLU A 13 32.22 8.44 2.75
C GLU A 13 31.83 8.04 4.18
N LYS A 14 31.41 9.00 5.00
CA LYS A 14 30.97 8.72 6.38
C LYS A 14 29.63 7.96 6.44
N LEU A 15 28.79 8.09 5.43
CA LEU A 15 27.55 7.32 5.27
C LEU A 15 27.82 5.91 4.71
N GLU A 16 28.83 5.76 3.85
CA GLU A 16 29.24 4.46 3.31
C GLU A 16 29.96 3.57 4.34
N GLY A 17 30.64 4.15 5.34
CA GLY A 17 31.47 3.44 6.31
C GLY A 17 30.75 2.85 7.53
N LYS A 18 29.45 2.99 7.69
CA LYS A 18 28.73 2.61 8.94
C LYS A 18 27.45 1.79 8.79
N ALA A 19 27.15 1.24 7.64
CA ALA A 19 26.05 0.29 7.52
C ALA A 19 26.58 -1.03 6.98
N ALA A 20 26.78 -2.01 7.88
CA ALA A 20 26.75 -3.41 7.45
C ALA A 20 25.49 -3.61 6.60
N PRO A 21 25.55 -4.36 5.48
CA PRO A 21 24.41 -4.53 4.62
C PRO A 21 23.28 -5.17 5.44
N LYS A 22 22.33 -4.36 5.90
CA LYS A 22 21.06 -4.89 6.37
C LYS A 22 20.55 -5.71 5.20
N GLN A 23 20.54 -7.02 5.38
CA GLN A 23 19.98 -7.97 4.44
C GLN A 23 18.65 -7.39 3.95
N ARG A 24 18.58 -7.09 2.66
CA ARG A 24 17.38 -6.53 2.04
C ARG A 24 16.28 -7.56 2.28
N VAL A 25 15.40 -7.30 3.24
CA VAL A 25 14.24 -8.16 3.47
C VAL A 25 13.41 -8.04 2.20
N ASP A 26 13.35 -9.11 1.42
CA ASP A 26 12.51 -9.15 0.23
C ASP A 26 11.04 -9.24 0.67
N ASN A 27 10.40 -8.08 0.77
CA ASN A 27 9.00 -7.97 1.15
C ASN A 27 8.02 -8.36 0.03
N PHE A 28 8.52 -8.69 -1.16
CA PHE A 28 7.69 -9.04 -2.32
C PHE A 28 6.67 -10.14 -2.01
N HIS A 29 7.08 -11.17 -1.29
CA HIS A 29 6.16 -12.24 -0.88
C HIS A 29 5.11 -11.75 0.11
N ASN A 30 5.49 -10.88 1.03
CA ASN A 30 4.58 -10.26 2.00
C ASN A 30 3.58 -9.36 1.30
N THR A 31 4.02 -8.52 0.37
CA THR A 31 3.15 -7.66 -0.45
C THR A 31 2.19 -8.47 -1.30
N LYS A 32 2.66 -9.51 -1.95
CA LYS A 32 1.81 -10.41 -2.74
C LYS A 32 0.79 -11.16 -1.88
N PHE A 33 1.17 -11.58 -0.68
CA PHE A 33 0.26 -12.19 0.28
C PHE A 33 -0.81 -11.20 0.73
N LEU A 34 -0.40 -9.99 1.10
CA LEU A 34 -1.29 -8.89 1.49
C LEU A 34 -2.34 -8.60 0.42
N LEU A 35 -1.91 -8.45 -0.84
CA LEU A 35 -2.80 -8.23 -1.98
C LEU A 35 -3.80 -9.37 -2.20
N LYS A 36 -3.39 -10.61 -2.03
CA LYS A 36 -4.29 -11.76 -2.12
C LYS A 36 -5.39 -11.75 -1.05
N GLN A 37 -5.09 -11.21 0.13
CA GLN A 37 -6.03 -11.12 1.24
C GLN A 37 -6.88 -9.84 1.20
N TYR A 38 -6.52 -8.86 0.37
CA TYR A 38 -7.13 -7.53 0.35
C TYR A 38 -8.67 -7.57 0.33
N ARG A 39 -9.26 -8.28 -0.64
CA ARG A 39 -10.73 -8.37 -0.77
C ARG A 39 -11.40 -8.94 0.47
N ARG A 40 -10.78 -9.96 1.06
CA ARG A 40 -11.31 -10.62 2.27
C ARG A 40 -11.25 -9.70 3.47
N VAL A 41 -10.14 -9.00 3.64
CA VAL A 41 -9.96 -8.02 4.71
C VAL A 41 -10.91 -6.85 4.53
N ALA A 42 -11.01 -6.29 3.31
CA ALA A 42 -11.94 -5.21 3.00
C ALA A 42 -13.40 -5.57 3.29
N TYR A 43 -13.81 -6.78 2.91
CA TYR A 43 -15.15 -7.27 3.24
C TYR A 43 -15.35 -7.45 4.75
N SER A 44 -14.38 -8.02 5.46
CA SER A 44 -14.46 -8.22 6.91
C SER A 44 -14.53 -6.89 7.66
N VAL A 45 -13.76 -5.89 7.22
CA VAL A 45 -13.81 -4.53 7.80
C VAL A 45 -15.19 -3.91 7.59
N LEU A 46 -15.76 -4.01 6.38
CA LEU A 46 -17.08 -3.49 6.06
C LEU A 46 -18.15 -4.10 6.97
N ILE A 47 -18.15 -5.42 7.16
CA ILE A 47 -19.11 -6.09 8.05
C ILE A 47 -18.91 -5.69 9.51
N SER A 48 -17.65 -5.66 9.99
CA SER A 48 -17.33 -5.30 11.37
C SER A 48 -17.68 -3.81 11.66
N GLU A 49 -17.48 -2.92 10.70
CA GLU A 49 -17.87 -1.51 10.80
C GLU A 49 -19.42 -1.37 10.91
N SER A 50 -20.15 -2.14 10.09
CA SER A 50 -21.62 -2.16 10.14
C SER A 50 -22.14 -2.71 11.45
N GLU A 51 -21.54 -3.77 11.98
CA GLU A 51 -21.87 -4.35 13.27
C GLU A 51 -21.57 -3.40 14.42
N LEU A 52 -20.44 -2.73 14.37
CA LEU A 52 -20.02 -1.75 15.38
C LEU A 52 -20.98 -0.56 15.41
N ASN A 53 -21.34 -0.01 14.24
CA ASN A 53 -22.27 1.07 14.10
C ASN A 53 -23.65 0.70 14.66
N LEU A 54 -24.13 -0.52 14.38
CA LEU A 54 -25.40 -1.02 14.90
C LEU A 54 -25.39 -1.10 16.44
N ARG A 55 -24.31 -1.63 17.01
CA ARG A 55 -24.16 -1.71 18.48
C ARG A 55 -24.10 -0.35 19.13
N MET A 56 -23.33 0.58 18.56
CA MET A 56 -23.23 1.94 19.05
C MET A 56 -24.56 2.69 18.96
N GLU A 57 -25.32 2.50 17.87
CA GLU A 57 -26.65 3.06 17.72
C GLU A 57 -27.62 2.49 18.79
N MET A 58 -27.53 1.19 19.08
CA MET A 58 -28.36 0.54 20.10
C MET A 58 -28.00 0.95 21.53
N GLU A 59 -26.71 1.10 21.83
CA GLU A 59 -26.22 1.35 23.21
C GLU A 59 -26.15 2.85 23.53
N HIS A 60 -25.83 3.70 22.56
CA HIS A 60 -25.56 5.12 22.76
C HIS A 60 -26.39 6.06 21.89
N GLY A 61 -27.23 5.53 20.98
CA GLY A 61 -28.07 6.34 20.10
C GLY A 61 -27.30 7.11 19.02
N THR A 62 -26.01 6.82 18.81
CA THR A 62 -25.13 7.51 17.87
C THR A 62 -24.47 6.54 16.90
N ARG A 63 -24.21 6.99 15.66
CA ARG A 63 -23.41 6.26 14.67
C ARG A 63 -21.98 6.75 14.67
N LEU A 64 -21.03 5.83 14.64
CA LEU A 64 -19.63 6.17 14.47
C LEU A 64 -19.37 6.53 13.00
N SER A 65 -19.17 7.80 12.69
CA SER A 65 -18.59 8.22 11.42
C SER A 65 -17.07 8.04 11.44
N THR A 66 -16.46 7.90 10.28
CA THR A 66 -15.02 7.58 10.15
C THR A 66 -14.09 8.64 10.78
N LEU A 67 -14.53 9.90 10.85
CA LEU A 67 -13.78 11.03 11.45
C LEU A 67 -14.07 11.17 12.94
N GLU A 68 -15.27 10.85 13.36
CA GLU A 68 -15.73 10.94 14.74
C GLU A 68 -15.16 9.81 15.60
N VAL A 69 -14.91 8.62 15.03
CA VAL A 69 -14.31 7.47 15.74
C VAL A 69 -12.98 7.84 16.41
N ASN A 70 -12.14 8.63 15.75
CA ASN A 70 -10.85 9.05 16.33
C ASN A 70 -10.99 10.14 17.41
N ALA A 71 -12.02 10.98 17.34
CA ALA A 71 -12.25 12.05 18.30
C ALA A 71 -13.06 11.56 19.52
N GLU A 72 -14.03 10.68 19.29
CA GLU A 72 -14.89 10.14 20.34
C GLU A 72 -14.26 8.99 21.11
N LEU A 73 -13.38 8.17 20.50
CA LEU A 73 -12.58 7.18 21.23
C LEU A 73 -11.66 7.81 22.30
N ALA A 74 -11.37 9.10 22.20
CA ALA A 74 -10.67 9.83 23.24
C ALA A 74 -11.57 10.27 24.41
N GLY A 75 -12.91 10.21 24.27
CA GLY A 75 -13.87 10.70 25.27
C GLY A 75 -14.97 9.72 25.71
N ILE A 76 -15.19 8.63 24.98
CA ILE A 76 -16.16 7.61 25.35
C ILE A 76 -15.51 6.63 26.32
N ASP A 77 -16.07 6.55 27.52
CA ASP A 77 -15.77 5.49 28.48
C ASP A 77 -16.30 4.15 27.94
N LEU A 78 -15.51 3.52 27.06
CA LEU A 78 -15.75 2.17 26.57
C LEU A 78 -15.42 1.18 27.69
N SER A 79 -16.18 1.21 28.77
CA SER A 79 -16.02 0.31 29.93
C SER A 79 -16.16 -1.19 29.57
N ASN A 80 -16.52 -1.51 28.34
CA ASN A 80 -16.54 -2.84 27.79
C ASN A 80 -15.28 -3.15 27.01
N THR A 81 -14.29 -3.76 27.66
CA THR A 81 -12.99 -4.11 27.09
C THR A 81 -13.06 -4.92 25.79
N LYS A 82 -14.11 -5.72 25.59
CA LYS A 82 -14.32 -6.49 24.34
C LYS A 82 -14.71 -5.58 23.17
N LEU A 83 -15.60 -4.60 23.41
CA LEU A 83 -16.03 -3.65 22.39
C LEU A 83 -14.88 -2.72 22.01
N GLU A 84 -14.13 -2.22 22.98
CA GLU A 84 -12.94 -1.39 22.75
C GLU A 84 -11.87 -2.12 21.90
N ASN A 85 -11.55 -3.37 22.24
CA ASN A 85 -10.58 -4.16 21.50
C ASN A 85 -11.06 -4.44 20.07
N HIS A 86 -12.36 -4.72 19.90
CA HIS A 86 -12.94 -4.92 18.57
C HIS A 86 -12.87 -3.63 17.73
N THR A 87 -13.24 -2.50 18.32
CA THR A 87 -13.16 -1.19 17.67
C THR A 87 -11.72 -0.85 17.24
N LYS A 88 -10.75 -1.01 18.14
CA LYS A 88 -9.32 -0.80 17.82
C LYS A 88 -8.84 -1.71 16.68
N SER A 89 -9.30 -2.95 16.64
CA SER A 89 -8.95 -3.89 15.57
C SER A 89 -9.54 -3.48 14.21
N VAL A 90 -10.80 -3.03 14.20
CA VAL A 90 -11.47 -2.54 12.97
C VAL A 90 -10.76 -1.29 12.46
N ILE A 91 -10.48 -0.30 13.33
CA ILE A 91 -9.76 0.92 12.97
C ILE A 91 -8.38 0.60 12.38
N ARG A 92 -7.61 -0.27 13.03
CA ARG A 92 -6.28 -0.68 12.54
C ARG A 92 -6.36 -1.31 11.16
N SER A 93 -7.32 -2.21 10.94
CA SER A 93 -7.54 -2.88 9.66
C SER A 93 -7.97 -1.90 8.57
N LYS A 94 -8.83 -0.94 8.91
CA LYS A 94 -9.25 0.13 7.99
C LYS A 94 -8.07 1.01 7.60
N THR A 95 -7.29 1.48 8.57
CA THR A 95 -6.08 2.27 8.31
C THR A 95 -5.11 1.52 7.38
N MET A 96 -4.94 0.19 7.57
CA MET A 96 -4.11 -0.61 6.68
C MET A 96 -4.67 -0.65 5.25
N LEU A 97 -5.99 -0.78 5.07
CA LEU A 97 -6.62 -0.73 3.74
C LEU A 97 -6.42 0.64 3.08
N ASP A 98 -6.53 1.72 3.84
CA ASP A 98 -6.32 3.09 3.34
C ASP A 98 -4.86 3.32 2.92
N ILE A 99 -3.90 2.79 3.67
CA ILE A 99 -2.48 2.81 3.29
C ILE A 99 -2.27 2.06 1.97
N ILE A 100 -2.86 0.87 1.82
CA ILE A 100 -2.73 0.08 0.59
C ILE A 100 -3.38 0.82 -0.60
N ASN A 101 -4.56 1.42 -0.42
CA ASN A 101 -5.23 2.18 -1.46
C ASN A 101 -4.43 3.42 -1.86
N THR A 102 -3.88 4.15 -0.89
CA THR A 102 -3.01 5.31 -1.13
C THR A 102 -1.74 4.90 -1.88
N ALA A 103 -1.13 3.77 -1.51
CA ALA A 103 0.03 3.25 -2.21
C ALA A 103 -0.30 2.81 -3.64
N LEU A 104 -1.50 2.25 -3.88
CA LEU A 104 -1.97 1.91 -5.22
C LEU A 104 -2.11 3.17 -6.10
N GLU A 105 -2.70 4.24 -5.57
CA GLU A 105 -2.79 5.52 -6.29
C GLU A 105 -1.41 6.14 -6.52
N ALA A 106 -0.47 5.97 -5.60
CA ALA A 106 0.91 6.42 -5.81
C ALA A 106 1.62 5.65 -6.93
N VAL A 107 1.35 4.34 -7.10
CA VAL A 107 1.84 3.57 -8.26
C VAL A 107 1.35 4.19 -9.58
N ARG A 108 0.12 4.69 -9.61
CA ARG A 108 -0.48 5.34 -10.78
C ARG A 108 0.28 6.57 -11.24
N GLN A 109 0.98 7.26 -10.32
CA GLN A 109 1.76 8.48 -10.61
C GLN A 109 3.11 8.19 -11.29
N ASP A 110 3.49 6.92 -11.48
CA ASP A 110 4.71 6.57 -12.23
C ASP A 110 4.60 7.11 -13.66
N PRO A 111 5.57 7.95 -14.13
CA PRO A 111 5.47 8.65 -15.42
C PRO A 111 5.51 7.70 -16.63
N ASP A 112 6.14 6.54 -16.49
CA ASP A 112 6.35 5.64 -17.64
C ASP A 112 5.19 4.66 -17.83
N ARG A 113 4.76 4.00 -16.75
CA ARG A 113 3.82 2.87 -16.80
C ARG A 113 2.80 2.89 -15.68
N GLY A 114 2.62 4.00 -14.98
CA GLY A 114 1.80 4.09 -13.78
C GLY A 114 0.36 3.64 -14.01
N GLU A 115 -0.28 4.15 -15.05
CA GLU A 115 -1.67 3.78 -15.36
C GLU A 115 -1.81 2.29 -15.70
N LEU A 116 -0.89 1.72 -16.48
CA LEU A 116 -0.90 0.29 -16.80
C LEU A 116 -0.73 -0.56 -15.53
N MET A 117 0.24 -0.23 -14.68
CA MET A 117 0.50 -0.95 -13.42
C MET A 117 -0.68 -0.85 -12.45
N TYR A 118 -1.26 0.34 -12.34
CA TYR A 118 -2.47 0.57 -11.56
C TYR A 118 -3.62 -0.32 -12.03
N GLN A 119 -3.94 -0.32 -13.33
CA GLN A 119 -5.05 -1.08 -13.89
C GLN A 119 -4.85 -2.60 -13.68
N ILE A 120 -3.63 -3.10 -13.87
CA ILE A 120 -3.30 -4.52 -13.65
C ILE A 120 -3.49 -4.90 -12.17
N LEU A 121 -2.99 -4.11 -11.24
CA LEU A 121 -3.19 -4.35 -9.80
C LEU A 121 -4.66 -4.28 -9.42
N TYR A 122 -5.35 -3.24 -9.89
CA TYR A 122 -6.75 -2.99 -9.56
C TYR A 122 -7.63 -4.16 -9.99
N GLU A 123 -7.57 -4.57 -11.25
CA GLU A 123 -8.38 -5.66 -11.78
C GLU A 123 -8.03 -7.01 -11.14
N THR A 124 -6.74 -7.20 -10.78
CA THR A 124 -6.29 -8.46 -10.19
C THR A 124 -6.70 -8.59 -8.73
N TYR A 125 -6.64 -7.51 -7.92
CA TYR A 125 -6.74 -7.62 -6.46
C TYR A 125 -7.80 -6.72 -5.80
N PHE A 126 -8.19 -5.59 -6.41
CA PHE A 126 -8.97 -4.55 -5.76
C PHE A 126 -10.46 -4.53 -6.16
N THR A 127 -10.83 -5.10 -7.29
CA THR A 127 -12.24 -5.23 -7.70
C THR A 127 -13.05 -5.99 -6.66
N LYS A 128 -14.32 -5.61 -6.46
CA LYS A 128 -15.22 -6.26 -5.48
C LYS A 128 -15.35 -7.76 -5.72
N SER A 129 -15.52 -8.16 -6.97
CA SER A 129 -15.63 -9.56 -7.38
C SER A 129 -14.28 -10.08 -7.84
N LYS A 130 -13.87 -11.23 -7.31
CA LYS A 130 -12.67 -11.90 -7.79
C LYS A 130 -12.90 -12.40 -9.22
N PRO A 131 -12.04 -12.03 -10.19
CA PRO A 131 -12.11 -12.59 -11.53
C PRO A 131 -12.02 -14.12 -11.49
N LYS A 132 -12.87 -14.78 -12.27
CA LYS A 132 -12.89 -16.24 -12.32
C LYS A 132 -11.70 -16.80 -13.08
N ARG A 133 -11.32 -16.12 -14.16
CA ARG A 133 -10.22 -16.50 -15.06
C ARG A 133 -9.32 -15.32 -15.31
N ARG A 134 -8.09 -15.60 -15.76
CA ARG A 134 -7.15 -14.52 -16.14
C ARG A 134 -7.55 -13.85 -17.45
N GLU A 135 -8.18 -14.59 -18.32
CA GLU A 135 -8.72 -14.10 -19.58
C GLU A 135 -9.76 -12.98 -19.36
N ASP A 136 -10.56 -13.07 -18.29
CA ASP A 136 -11.51 -12.02 -17.91
C ASP A 136 -10.79 -10.70 -17.60
N ILE A 137 -9.63 -10.78 -16.91
CA ILE A 137 -8.80 -9.60 -16.62
C ILE A 137 -8.22 -9.03 -17.91
N LEU A 138 -7.70 -9.90 -18.80
CA LEU A 138 -7.12 -9.46 -20.08
C LEU A 138 -8.16 -8.78 -20.96
N GLN A 139 -9.39 -9.27 -21.01
CA GLN A 139 -10.49 -8.63 -21.75
C GLN A 139 -10.81 -7.24 -21.21
N VAL A 140 -10.83 -7.07 -19.88
CA VAL A 140 -11.06 -5.75 -19.27
C VAL A 140 -9.90 -4.81 -19.58
N LEU A 141 -8.67 -5.27 -19.50
CA LEU A 141 -7.48 -4.47 -19.82
C LEU A 141 -7.44 -4.07 -21.30
N ASP A 142 -7.79 -4.99 -22.21
CA ASP A 142 -7.91 -4.72 -23.65
C ASP A 142 -8.96 -3.64 -23.93
N ALA A 143 -10.14 -3.75 -23.32
CA ALA A 143 -11.21 -2.76 -23.44
C ALA A 143 -10.81 -1.37 -22.93
N ARG A 144 -9.82 -1.29 -22.03
CA ARG A 144 -9.24 -0.03 -21.50
C ARG A 144 -8.05 0.47 -22.31
N GLY A 145 -7.69 -0.18 -23.42
CA GLY A 145 -6.60 0.23 -24.28
C GLY A 145 -5.24 -0.36 -23.92
N PHE A 146 -5.22 -1.43 -23.10
CA PHE A 146 -4.00 -2.14 -22.70
C PHE A 146 -3.99 -3.60 -23.20
N PRO A 147 -4.00 -3.83 -24.54
CA PRO A 147 -3.95 -5.18 -25.09
C PRO A 147 -2.62 -5.84 -24.75
N MET A 148 -2.66 -7.06 -24.25
CA MET A 148 -1.44 -7.79 -23.91
C MET A 148 -1.63 -9.31 -23.89
N SER A 149 -0.52 -10.02 -24.04
CA SER A 149 -0.48 -11.48 -23.86
C SER A 149 -0.49 -11.87 -22.38
N ILE A 150 -0.83 -13.12 -22.09
CA ILE A 150 -0.75 -13.67 -20.71
C ILE A 150 0.67 -13.55 -20.15
N ALA A 151 1.70 -13.79 -20.97
CA ALA A 151 3.10 -13.68 -20.55
C ALA A 151 3.44 -12.22 -20.16
N SER A 152 3.05 -11.25 -21.00
CA SER A 152 3.23 -9.81 -20.70
C SER A 152 2.49 -9.40 -19.46
N TYR A 153 1.25 -9.85 -19.26
CA TYR A 153 0.48 -9.61 -18.07
C TYR A 153 1.22 -10.06 -16.80
N HIS A 154 1.80 -11.27 -16.79
CA HIS A 154 2.55 -11.73 -15.62
C HIS A 154 3.81 -10.91 -15.35
N ASN A 155 4.51 -10.49 -16.40
CA ASN A 155 5.68 -9.63 -16.26
C ASN A 155 5.29 -8.26 -15.68
N TYR A 156 4.26 -7.63 -16.22
CA TYR A 156 3.77 -6.35 -15.73
C TYR A 156 3.17 -6.45 -14.33
N LEU A 157 2.45 -7.53 -14.01
CA LEU A 157 1.92 -7.76 -12.67
C LEU A 157 3.05 -7.86 -11.63
N ASN A 158 4.11 -8.59 -11.92
CA ASN A 158 5.26 -8.68 -11.03
C ASN A 158 5.98 -7.32 -10.89
N ALA A 159 6.11 -6.56 -11.97
CA ALA A 159 6.67 -5.20 -11.91
C ALA A 159 5.79 -4.27 -11.07
N ALA A 160 4.49 -4.32 -11.25
CA ALA A 160 3.53 -3.53 -10.49
C ALA A 160 3.52 -3.88 -8.98
N ILE A 161 3.61 -5.17 -8.62
CA ILE A 161 3.76 -5.60 -7.23
C ILE A 161 5.08 -5.07 -6.63
N ARG A 162 6.18 -5.07 -7.38
CA ARG A 162 7.46 -4.50 -6.91
C ARG A 162 7.40 -2.99 -6.74
N ALA A 163 6.68 -2.27 -7.62
CA ALA A 163 6.45 -0.84 -7.46
C ALA A 163 5.66 -0.53 -6.18
N LEU A 164 4.56 -1.25 -5.95
CA LEU A 164 3.76 -1.16 -4.72
C LEU A 164 4.57 -1.53 -3.48
N ASP A 165 5.39 -2.58 -3.54
CA ASP A 165 6.28 -3.03 -2.46
C ASP A 165 7.22 -1.91 -2.00
N ARG A 166 7.84 -1.20 -2.95
CA ARG A 166 8.71 -0.06 -2.64
C ARG A 166 7.96 1.08 -1.94
N ILE A 167 6.73 1.37 -2.35
CA ILE A 167 5.92 2.42 -1.73
C ILE A 167 5.48 2.02 -0.32
N LEU A 168 5.02 0.79 -0.13
CA LEU A 168 4.54 0.30 1.17
C LEU A 168 5.65 0.18 2.22
N TRP A 169 6.85 -0.25 1.81
CA TRP A 169 7.95 -0.54 2.72
C TRP A 169 9.08 0.49 2.66
N GLY A 170 8.91 1.51 1.82
CA GLY A 170 9.83 2.62 1.63
C GLY A 170 10.96 2.32 0.64
N TYR A 171 11.48 3.38 0.06
CA TYR A 171 12.75 3.34 -0.65
C TYR A 171 13.86 3.32 0.39
N THR A 172 14.84 2.43 0.24
CA THR A 172 16.05 2.51 1.05
C THR A 172 16.85 3.75 0.63
N ALA A 173 17.63 4.33 1.56
CA ALA A 173 18.53 5.45 1.24
C ALA A 173 19.47 5.12 0.05
N ARG A 174 19.84 3.84 -0.10
CA ARG A 174 20.64 3.35 -1.22
C ARG A 174 19.90 3.45 -2.56
N ASP A 175 18.61 3.13 -2.60
CA ASP A 175 17.81 3.25 -3.83
C ASP A 175 17.74 4.72 -4.28
N CYS A 176 17.61 5.67 -3.32
CA CYS A 176 17.65 7.10 -3.61
C CYS A 176 19.01 7.55 -4.13
N ILE A 177 20.11 7.05 -3.58
CA ILE A 177 21.48 7.36 -4.03
C ILE A 177 21.71 6.84 -5.45
N GLU A 178 21.25 5.63 -5.77
CA GLU A 178 21.37 5.07 -7.13
C GLU A 178 20.59 5.91 -8.15
N ILE A 179 19.40 6.40 -7.78
CA ILE A 179 18.62 7.31 -8.63
C ILE A 179 19.36 8.64 -8.81
N ILE A 180 19.88 9.23 -7.73
CA ILE A 180 20.61 10.50 -7.76
C ILE A 180 21.89 10.38 -8.61
N LYS A 181 22.63 9.28 -8.51
CA LYS A 181 23.85 9.04 -9.32
C LYS A 181 23.58 9.04 -10.82
N GLN A 182 22.37 8.68 -11.27
CA GLN A 182 22.00 8.74 -12.68
C GLN A 182 21.85 10.16 -13.22
N PHE A 183 21.66 11.15 -12.34
CA PHE A 183 21.46 12.55 -12.70
C PHE A 183 22.69 13.43 -12.39
N LEU A 184 23.72 12.90 -11.73
CA LEU A 184 24.96 13.62 -11.51
C LEU A 184 25.91 13.36 -12.72
N PRO A 185 26.39 14.42 -13.40
CA PRO A 185 27.45 14.25 -14.39
C PRO A 185 28.72 13.74 -13.69
N GLU A 186 29.41 12.83 -14.35
CA GLU A 186 30.73 12.34 -13.93
C GLU A 186 31.76 13.46 -13.80
#